data_4f6c02002f480e69b57710334f2e80c5
#
_entry.id   4f6c02002f480e69b57710334f2e80c5
#
_cell.length_a   1.000
_cell.length_b   1.000
_cell.length_c   1.000
_cell.angle_alpha   90.00
_cell.angle_beta   90.00
_cell.angle_gamma   90.00
#
_symmetry.space_group_name_H-M   'P 1'
#
loop_
_entity.id
_entity.type
_entity.pdbx_description
1 polymer ?
#
loop_
_entity_poly.entity_id
_entity_poly.type
_entity_poly.pdbx_seq_one_letter_code
_entity_poly.pdbx_strand_id
1 'polypeptide(L)'
;MNWIQGGAGSPYEFKIGNSVAGAFRIDNYSVKGLRLSVSGYAGNSFNNSLNDYKDSEKYKDVKGTVLIGAFDFHYNDHNWIVRGNFDYGHLSDADKITEVNKKMSNNSPSPQQNVAEAAIAAGIEAGYNVFSQIEKLNEKGQKLYVFGRYDYYDSMHKTSTPIYRFCGRNRIAAGLNYYPIHDIVVKGEYSIGLMRSPYNNEPSISVGVAYAGLFTK
;
A
#
# COMPACT_ATOMS: atom_id res chain seq x y z
N MET A 1 10.68 7.69 -4.83
CA MET A 1 9.80 7.94 -5.97
C MET A 1 8.37 7.73 -5.50
N ASN A 2 7.53 8.74 -5.57
CA ASN A 2 6.12 8.56 -5.24
C ASN A 2 5.46 7.81 -6.40
N TRP A 3 5.18 6.55 -6.22
CA TRP A 3 4.59 5.66 -7.23
C TRP A 3 3.16 6.06 -7.61
N ILE A 4 2.53 6.92 -6.81
CA ILE A 4 1.11 7.31 -6.91
C ILE A 4 0.94 8.76 -7.36
N GLN A 5 1.95 9.61 -7.21
CA GLN A 5 1.90 10.94 -7.79
C GLN A 5 2.36 10.86 -9.25
N GLY A 6 1.40 10.80 -10.15
CA GLY A 6 1.61 11.31 -11.48
C GLY A 6 2.22 12.70 -11.33
N GLY A 7 3.41 12.91 -11.90
CA GLY A 7 4.10 14.17 -11.76
C GLY A 7 3.14 15.30 -12.07
N ALA A 8 3.03 16.27 -11.17
CA ALA A 8 2.40 17.54 -11.45
C ALA A 8 3.28 18.24 -12.51
N GLY A 9 3.18 17.76 -13.74
CA GLY A 9 3.63 18.52 -14.90
C GLY A 9 2.79 19.76 -15.00
N SER A 10 3.34 20.84 -15.57
CA SER A 10 2.56 22.00 -15.93
C SER A 10 1.28 21.54 -16.65
N PRO A 11 0.09 22.10 -16.34
CA PRO A 11 -1.14 21.74 -17.04
C PRO A 11 -1.09 22.00 -18.56
N TYR A 12 -0.04 22.64 -19.03
CA TYR A 12 0.20 22.95 -20.45
C TYR A 12 1.19 21.98 -21.13
N GLU A 13 1.79 21.03 -20.39
CA GLU A 13 2.66 20.02 -20.99
C GLU A 13 1.92 18.71 -21.24
N PHE A 14 1.52 18.48 -22.47
CA PHE A 14 1.17 17.15 -22.95
C PHE A 14 2.43 16.30 -23.04
N LYS A 15 2.69 15.49 -22.01
CA LYS A 15 3.73 14.47 -22.10
C LYS A 15 3.14 13.26 -22.82
N ILE A 16 3.58 13.02 -24.04
CA ILE A 16 3.30 11.77 -24.72
C ILE A 16 4.00 10.67 -23.93
N GLY A 17 3.23 9.71 -23.41
CA GLY A 17 3.76 8.58 -22.68
C GLY A 17 4.62 7.72 -23.59
N ASN A 18 5.92 7.66 -23.33
CA ASN A 18 6.86 6.77 -24.03
C ASN A 18 6.95 5.38 -23.39
N SER A 19 6.18 5.13 -22.35
CA SER A 19 6.19 3.87 -21.62
C SER A 19 4.80 3.24 -21.65
N VAL A 20 4.79 1.95 -21.91
CA VAL A 20 3.59 1.12 -21.84
C VAL A 20 3.63 0.33 -20.55
N ALA A 21 2.47 0.24 -19.88
CA ALA A 21 2.29 -0.59 -18.70
C ALA A 21 1.05 -1.46 -18.86
N GLY A 22 1.12 -2.67 -18.31
CA GLY A 22 0.00 -3.59 -18.22
C GLY A 22 -0.27 -3.97 -16.78
N ALA A 23 -1.54 -4.19 -16.47
CA ALA A 23 -1.96 -4.70 -15.17
C ALA A 23 -3.07 -5.74 -15.37
N PHE A 24 -3.10 -6.72 -14.45
CA PHE A 24 -4.20 -7.69 -14.40
C PHE A 24 -4.59 -7.96 -12.94
N ARG A 25 -5.81 -8.45 -12.76
CA ARG A 25 -6.32 -8.96 -11.49
C ARG A 25 -7.23 -10.15 -11.77
N ILE A 26 -7.09 -11.18 -10.95
CA ILE A 26 -7.94 -12.38 -10.97
C ILE A 26 -8.50 -12.55 -9.56
N ASP A 27 -9.82 -12.58 -9.44
CA ASP A 27 -10.53 -12.83 -8.19
C ASP A 27 -11.20 -14.20 -8.24
N ASN A 28 -11.08 -14.96 -7.16
CA ASN A 28 -11.72 -16.25 -6.97
C ASN A 28 -12.69 -16.19 -5.79
N TYR A 29 -13.93 -16.60 -6.02
CA TYR A 29 -15.04 -16.64 -5.05
C TYR A 29 -15.60 -18.06 -4.87
N SER A 30 -14.83 -19.10 -5.20
CA SER A 30 -15.31 -20.50 -5.16
C SER A 30 -15.68 -20.97 -3.76
N VAL A 31 -15.14 -20.34 -2.72
CA VAL A 31 -15.47 -20.65 -1.32
C VAL A 31 -16.37 -19.57 -0.77
N LYS A 32 -17.50 -19.98 -0.20
CA LYS A 32 -18.46 -19.05 0.41
C LYS A 32 -17.79 -18.18 1.47
N GLY A 33 -18.04 -16.89 1.39
CA GLY A 33 -17.46 -15.90 2.32
C GLY A 33 -15.99 -15.58 2.11
N LEU A 34 -15.29 -16.25 1.18
CA LEU A 34 -13.88 -16.06 0.89
C LEU A 34 -13.66 -15.53 -0.53
N ARG A 35 -13.00 -14.39 -0.64
CA ARG A 35 -12.39 -13.91 -1.89
C ARG A 35 -10.88 -14.08 -1.80
N LEU A 36 -10.30 -14.69 -2.81
CA LEU A 36 -8.85 -14.76 -3.04
C LEU A 36 -8.54 -13.96 -4.30
N SER A 37 -7.50 -13.16 -4.27
CA SER A 37 -7.13 -12.32 -5.40
C SER A 37 -5.64 -12.36 -5.67
N VAL A 38 -5.29 -12.44 -6.96
CA VAL A 38 -3.92 -12.27 -7.44
C VAL A 38 -3.91 -11.14 -8.45
N SER A 39 -2.96 -10.24 -8.34
CA SER A 39 -2.79 -9.16 -9.29
C SER A 39 -1.32 -8.96 -9.66
N GLY A 40 -1.11 -8.42 -10.84
CA GLY A 40 0.22 -8.11 -11.34
C GLY A 40 0.23 -6.83 -12.16
N TYR A 41 1.38 -6.17 -12.15
CA TYR A 41 1.66 -4.98 -12.94
C TYR A 41 3.06 -5.09 -13.52
N ALA A 42 3.21 -4.69 -14.79
CA ALA A 42 4.50 -4.55 -15.45
C ALA A 42 4.53 -3.29 -16.29
N GLY A 43 5.59 -2.48 -16.16
CA GLY A 43 5.74 -1.26 -16.94
C GLY A 43 7.14 -0.68 -16.84
N ASN A 44 7.53 0.14 -17.81
CA ASN A 44 8.82 0.81 -17.83
C ASN A 44 8.68 2.24 -17.28
N SER A 45 9.58 2.66 -16.40
CA SER A 45 9.52 3.96 -15.73
C SER A 45 10.59 4.95 -16.18
N PHE A 46 11.74 4.47 -16.68
CA PHE A 46 12.90 5.33 -16.92
C PHE A 46 12.75 6.23 -18.15
N ASN A 47 12.13 5.74 -19.22
CA ASN A 47 12.05 6.46 -20.50
C ASN A 47 11.26 7.79 -20.45
N ASN A 48 10.51 8.04 -19.37
CA ASN A 48 9.72 9.27 -19.23
C ASN A 48 10.41 10.39 -18.46
N SER A 49 11.60 10.13 -17.88
CA SER A 49 12.11 11.03 -16.85
C SER A 49 13.36 11.81 -17.22
N LEU A 50 14.17 11.36 -18.18
CA LEU A 50 15.55 11.86 -18.31
C LEU A 50 16.02 11.85 -19.76
N ASN A 51 15.53 12.81 -20.55
CA ASN A 51 15.92 12.96 -21.96
C ASN A 51 17.45 13.09 -22.13
N ASP A 52 18.12 13.84 -21.24
CA ASP A 52 19.57 14.13 -21.35
C ASP A 52 20.46 12.90 -21.13
N TYR A 53 19.94 11.85 -20.50
CA TYR A 53 20.69 10.62 -20.22
C TYR A 53 20.31 9.46 -21.13
N LYS A 54 19.18 9.54 -21.79
CA LYS A 54 18.63 8.51 -22.66
C LYS A 54 19.59 8.11 -23.78
N ASP A 55 20.29 9.07 -24.35
CA ASP A 55 21.18 8.90 -25.49
C ASP A 55 22.64 8.65 -25.07
N SER A 56 22.93 8.59 -23.77
CA SER A 56 24.27 8.29 -23.31
C SER A 56 24.58 6.81 -23.44
N GLU A 57 25.76 6.45 -23.91
CA GLU A 57 26.22 5.04 -24.04
C GLU A 57 26.04 4.22 -22.75
N LYS A 58 26.20 4.87 -21.59
CA LYS A 58 26.09 4.22 -20.29
C LYS A 58 24.66 3.88 -19.88
N TYR A 59 23.66 4.64 -20.33
CA TYR A 59 22.27 4.56 -19.84
C TYR A 59 21.25 4.23 -20.94
N LYS A 60 21.68 4.08 -22.18
CA LYS A 60 20.80 3.82 -23.34
C LYS A 60 19.93 2.56 -23.18
N ASP A 61 20.43 1.55 -22.45
CA ASP A 61 19.73 0.28 -22.24
C ASP A 61 18.94 0.24 -20.92
N VAL A 62 18.96 1.33 -20.14
CA VAL A 62 18.23 1.40 -18.87
C VAL A 62 16.75 1.60 -19.13
N LYS A 63 15.93 0.64 -18.72
CA LYS A 63 14.46 0.68 -18.90
C LYS A 63 13.72 1.05 -17.62
N GLY A 64 14.27 0.71 -16.47
CA GLY A 64 13.59 0.89 -15.20
C GLY A 64 12.26 0.13 -15.17
N THR A 65 12.29 -1.15 -15.53
CA THR A 65 11.07 -1.98 -15.53
C THR A 65 10.58 -2.19 -14.12
N VAL A 66 9.35 -1.79 -13.87
CA VAL A 66 8.62 -1.98 -12.62
C VAL A 66 7.78 -3.24 -12.76
N LEU A 67 7.99 -4.20 -11.87
CA LEU A 67 7.16 -5.38 -11.72
C LEU A 67 6.53 -5.36 -10.33
N ILE A 68 5.22 -5.53 -10.24
CA ILE A 68 4.53 -5.66 -8.95
C ILE A 68 3.68 -6.92 -9.01
N GLY A 69 3.84 -7.78 -8.01
CA GLY A 69 2.96 -8.91 -7.74
C GLY A 69 2.26 -8.71 -6.42
N ALA A 70 0.96 -8.97 -6.37
CA ALA A 70 0.18 -8.87 -5.16
C ALA A 70 -0.79 -10.04 -5.00
N PHE A 71 -0.94 -10.47 -3.77
CA PHE A 71 -1.95 -11.43 -3.33
C PHE A 71 -2.76 -10.81 -2.22
N ASP A 72 -4.08 -10.91 -2.28
CA ASP A 72 -4.96 -10.51 -1.19
C ASP A 72 -6.08 -11.53 -0.97
N PHE A 73 -6.57 -11.60 0.27
CA PHE A 73 -7.74 -12.38 0.60
C PHE A 73 -8.67 -11.60 1.52
N HIS A 74 -9.96 -11.89 1.43
CA HIS A 74 -10.99 -11.34 2.29
C HIS A 74 -12.02 -12.44 2.62
N TYR A 75 -12.06 -12.81 3.89
CA TYR A 75 -13.05 -13.73 4.43
C TYR A 75 -14.08 -12.94 5.23
N ASN A 76 -15.37 -13.18 4.97
CA ASN A 76 -16.48 -12.55 5.68
C ASN A 76 -17.63 -13.57 5.81
N ASP A 77 -17.56 -14.40 6.84
CA ASP A 77 -18.60 -15.37 7.20
C ASP A 77 -18.50 -15.72 8.69
N HIS A 78 -19.53 -16.37 9.26
CA HIS A 78 -19.58 -16.84 10.64
C HIS A 78 -19.19 -15.76 11.68
N ASN A 79 -19.65 -14.53 11.48
CA ASN A 79 -19.32 -13.35 12.33
C ASN A 79 -17.84 -12.94 12.36
N TRP A 80 -17.01 -13.53 11.52
CA TRP A 80 -15.62 -13.17 11.32
C TRP A 80 -15.44 -12.31 10.07
N ILE A 81 -14.56 -11.32 10.18
CA ILE A 81 -13.97 -10.64 9.03
C ILE A 81 -12.47 -10.82 9.16
N VAL A 82 -11.87 -11.52 8.20
CA VAL A 82 -10.41 -11.68 8.13
C VAL A 82 -9.94 -11.24 6.75
N ARG A 83 -8.93 -10.38 6.72
CA ARG A 83 -8.35 -9.91 5.47
C ARG A 83 -6.84 -9.84 5.59
N GLY A 84 -6.18 -10.05 4.49
CA GLY A 84 -4.73 -9.92 4.43
C GLY A 84 -4.27 -9.66 3.01
N ASN A 85 -3.06 -9.16 2.93
CA ASN A 85 -2.39 -8.89 1.65
C ASN A 85 -0.91 -9.18 1.75
N PHE A 86 -0.32 -9.45 0.60
CA PHE A 86 1.12 -9.52 0.38
C PHE A 86 1.44 -8.87 -0.95
N ASP A 87 2.32 -7.89 -0.94
CA ASP A 87 2.73 -7.12 -2.10
C ASP A 87 4.25 -7.15 -2.24
N TYR A 88 4.74 -7.42 -3.43
CA TYR A 88 6.15 -7.37 -3.77
C TYR A 88 6.36 -6.56 -5.05
N GLY A 89 7.20 -5.54 -4.95
CA GLY A 89 7.60 -4.70 -6.08
C GLY A 89 9.08 -4.87 -6.39
N HIS A 90 9.42 -4.90 -7.68
CA HIS A 90 10.79 -4.93 -8.18
C HIS A 90 10.99 -3.87 -9.24
N LEU A 91 12.14 -3.20 -9.21
CA LEU A 91 12.57 -2.22 -10.19
C LEU A 91 13.92 -2.65 -10.78
N SER A 92 13.96 -2.88 -12.09
CA SER A 92 15.22 -3.15 -12.78
C SER A 92 16.10 -1.91 -12.87
N ASP A 93 17.41 -2.10 -13.00
CA ASP A 93 18.39 -1.02 -13.17
C ASP A 93 18.36 0.06 -12.06
N ALA A 94 17.90 -0.30 -10.84
CA ALA A 94 17.75 0.62 -9.73
C ALA A 94 19.08 1.29 -9.32
N ASP A 95 20.21 0.61 -9.50
CA ASP A 95 21.57 1.13 -9.29
C ASP A 95 21.91 2.26 -10.26
N LYS A 96 21.66 2.05 -11.55
CA LYS A 96 21.90 3.05 -12.59
C LYS A 96 20.96 4.25 -12.44
N ILE A 97 19.67 4.00 -12.11
CA ILE A 97 18.70 5.06 -11.85
C ILE A 97 19.13 5.88 -10.63
N THR A 98 19.61 5.23 -9.57
CA THR A 98 20.14 5.89 -8.38
C THR A 98 21.36 6.76 -8.74
N GLU A 99 22.27 6.26 -9.59
CA GLU A 99 23.44 7.02 -10.03
C GLU A 99 23.04 8.29 -10.80
N VAL A 100 22.06 8.18 -11.71
CA VAL A 100 21.55 9.33 -12.46
C VAL A 100 20.88 10.33 -11.52
N ASN A 101 20.03 9.87 -10.60
CA ASN A 101 19.36 10.74 -9.64
C ASN A 101 20.33 11.55 -8.76
N LYS A 102 21.49 10.99 -8.42
CA LYS A 102 22.53 11.71 -7.66
C LYS A 102 23.17 12.85 -8.45
N LYS A 103 23.17 12.78 -9.78
CA LYS A 103 23.74 13.81 -10.66
C LYS A 103 22.73 14.92 -10.98
N MET A 104 21.47 14.73 -10.71
CA MET A 104 20.45 15.72 -10.97
C MET A 104 20.52 16.88 -9.98
N SER A 105 20.28 18.09 -10.47
CA SER A 105 20.18 19.27 -9.62
C SER A 105 19.09 19.12 -8.56
N ASN A 106 19.43 19.38 -7.32
CA ASN A 106 18.60 19.11 -6.14
C ASN A 106 17.69 20.30 -5.80
N ASN A 107 16.97 20.84 -6.79
CA ASN A 107 15.97 21.89 -6.56
C ASN A 107 14.64 21.36 -6.00
N SER A 108 14.54 20.05 -5.74
CA SER A 108 13.37 19.45 -5.11
C SER A 108 13.45 19.59 -3.59
N PRO A 109 12.37 19.98 -2.91
CA PRO A 109 12.31 19.98 -1.44
C PRO A 109 12.45 18.58 -0.82
N SER A 110 12.38 17.52 -1.62
CA SER A 110 12.58 16.13 -1.20
C SER A 110 13.46 15.39 -2.22
N PRO A 111 14.78 15.56 -2.16
CA PRO A 111 15.70 14.91 -3.09
C PRO A 111 15.68 13.39 -2.92
N GLN A 112 15.19 12.68 -3.92
CA GLN A 112 15.09 11.22 -3.93
C GLN A 112 16.29 10.62 -4.64
N GLN A 113 17.44 10.64 -4.00
CA GLN A 113 18.70 10.19 -4.60
C GLN A 113 18.77 8.66 -4.72
N ASN A 114 18.21 7.93 -3.76
CA ASN A 114 18.24 6.48 -3.76
C ASN A 114 16.90 5.89 -4.19
N VAL A 115 16.95 4.88 -5.05
CA VAL A 115 15.79 4.15 -5.54
C VAL A 115 15.90 2.70 -5.09
N ALA A 116 14.83 2.15 -4.56
CA ALA A 116 14.78 0.75 -4.16
C ALA A 116 14.78 -0.17 -5.39
N GLU A 117 15.54 -1.24 -5.34
CA GLU A 117 15.44 -2.37 -6.27
C GLU A 117 14.21 -3.22 -5.95
N ALA A 118 13.90 -3.39 -4.66
CA ALA A 118 12.70 -4.11 -4.24
C ALA A 118 12.03 -3.44 -3.04
N ALA A 119 10.70 -3.56 -3.01
CA ALA A 119 9.83 -3.16 -1.92
C ALA A 119 8.89 -4.31 -1.56
N ILE A 120 8.51 -4.41 -0.28
CA ILE A 120 7.62 -5.46 0.22
C ILE A 120 6.60 -4.86 1.20
N ALA A 121 5.37 -5.36 1.15
CA ALA A 121 4.36 -5.10 2.16
C ALA A 121 3.56 -6.38 2.44
N ALA A 122 3.16 -6.57 3.69
CA ALA A 122 2.29 -7.65 4.10
C ALA A 122 1.42 -7.19 5.28
N GLY A 123 0.16 -7.59 5.29
CA GLY A 123 -0.75 -7.25 6.37
C GLY A 123 -1.77 -8.35 6.62
N ILE A 124 -2.21 -8.44 7.87
CA ILE A 124 -3.32 -9.30 8.26
C ILE A 124 -4.16 -8.60 9.32
N GLU A 125 -5.47 -8.64 9.15
CA GLU A 125 -6.45 -8.15 10.11
C GLU A 125 -7.50 -9.22 10.35
N ALA A 126 -7.87 -9.43 11.62
CA ALA A 126 -8.97 -10.31 11.99
C ALA A 126 -9.88 -9.59 12.98
N GLY A 127 -11.18 -9.62 12.73
CA GLY A 127 -12.21 -9.04 13.58
C GLY A 127 -13.37 -10.01 13.80
N TYR A 128 -13.92 -10.02 15.00
CA TYR A 128 -15.07 -10.83 15.39
C TYR A 128 -16.21 -9.97 15.88
N ASN A 129 -17.43 -10.24 15.41
CA ASN A 129 -18.64 -9.56 15.87
C ASN A 129 -19.09 -10.12 17.22
N VAL A 130 -18.69 -9.47 18.31
CA VAL A 130 -19.03 -9.92 19.67
C VAL A 130 -20.52 -9.79 20.00
N PHE A 131 -21.25 -8.88 19.33
CA PHE A 131 -22.69 -8.74 19.53
C PHE A 131 -23.51 -9.90 18.94
N SER A 132 -22.90 -10.74 18.09
CA SER A 132 -23.52 -11.97 17.64
C SER A 132 -23.84 -12.96 18.78
N GLN A 133 -23.14 -12.83 19.92
CA GLN A 133 -23.37 -13.65 21.12
C GLN A 133 -24.46 -13.10 22.05
N ILE A 134 -24.98 -11.90 21.76
CA ILE A 134 -25.99 -11.22 22.58
C ILE A 134 -27.28 -11.12 21.75
N GLU A 135 -28.22 -12.03 21.98
CA GLU A 135 -29.46 -12.17 21.21
C GLU A 135 -30.17 -10.83 20.99
N LYS A 136 -30.42 -10.08 22.07
CA LYS A 136 -31.13 -8.79 22.04
C LYS A 136 -30.47 -7.73 21.15
N LEU A 137 -29.14 -7.72 21.03
CA LEU A 137 -28.38 -6.77 20.16
C LEU A 137 -28.32 -7.25 18.73
N ASN A 138 -28.19 -8.57 18.56
CA ASN A 138 -28.19 -9.21 17.25
C ASN A 138 -29.56 -9.06 16.56
N GLU A 139 -30.68 -9.25 17.29
CA GLU A 139 -32.04 -9.01 16.79
C GLU A 139 -32.27 -7.57 16.33
N LYS A 140 -31.64 -6.59 16.99
CA LYS A 140 -31.65 -5.18 16.56
C LYS A 140 -30.76 -4.87 15.37
N GLY A 141 -30.04 -5.86 14.85
CA GLY A 141 -29.08 -5.69 13.73
C GLY A 141 -27.82 -4.93 14.11
N GLN A 142 -27.57 -4.70 15.41
CA GLN A 142 -26.35 -4.03 15.87
C GLN A 142 -25.15 -4.99 15.79
N LYS A 143 -23.98 -4.45 15.43
CA LYS A 143 -22.73 -5.22 15.37
C LYS A 143 -21.61 -4.48 16.08
N LEU A 144 -20.79 -5.23 16.80
CA LEU A 144 -19.55 -4.72 17.37
C LEU A 144 -18.41 -5.66 17.01
N TYR A 145 -17.56 -5.22 16.09
CA TYR A 145 -16.35 -5.96 15.77
C TYR A 145 -15.22 -5.49 16.68
N VAL A 146 -14.62 -6.45 17.37
CA VAL A 146 -13.31 -6.29 18.01
C VAL A 146 -12.28 -6.84 17.03
N PHE A 147 -11.25 -6.09 16.71
CA PHE A 147 -10.27 -6.51 15.72
C PHE A 147 -8.84 -6.30 16.21
N GLY A 148 -7.95 -7.11 15.64
CA GLY A 148 -6.50 -6.93 15.70
C GLY A 148 -5.91 -6.91 14.30
N ARG A 149 -4.86 -6.11 14.11
CA ARG A 149 -4.16 -5.97 12.82
C ARG A 149 -2.66 -5.96 13.04
N TYR A 150 -1.95 -6.60 12.11
CA TYR A 150 -0.51 -6.50 11.95
C TYR A 150 -0.17 -6.14 10.52
N ASP A 151 0.66 -5.11 10.36
CA ASP A 151 1.18 -4.68 9.08
C ASP A 151 2.71 -4.65 9.12
N TYR A 152 3.33 -5.16 8.07
CA TYR A 152 4.74 -5.01 7.77
C TYR A 152 4.91 -4.36 6.41
N TYR A 153 5.78 -3.38 6.31
CA TYR A 153 6.17 -2.82 5.02
C TYR A 153 7.61 -2.33 5.04
N ASP A 154 8.30 -2.52 3.93
CA ASP A 154 9.63 -2.00 3.70
C ASP A 154 9.73 -1.50 2.24
N SER A 155 9.66 -0.18 2.10
CA SER A 155 9.72 0.48 0.79
C SER A 155 11.12 0.45 0.17
N MET A 156 12.14 0.05 0.93
CA MET A 156 13.53 -0.07 0.50
C MET A 156 14.11 -1.41 0.93
N HIS A 157 13.36 -2.49 0.71
CA HIS A 157 13.72 -3.85 1.12
C HIS A 157 15.08 -4.28 0.54
N LYS A 158 15.33 -3.92 -0.72
CA LYS A 158 16.63 -4.11 -1.38
C LYS A 158 17.04 -2.83 -2.09
N THR A 159 18.28 -2.40 -1.90
CA THR A 159 18.85 -1.21 -2.53
C THR A 159 20.30 -1.48 -2.93
N SER A 160 20.80 -0.76 -3.94
CA SER A 160 22.21 -0.75 -4.34
C SER A 160 23.11 0.07 -3.39
N THR A 161 22.52 0.81 -2.48
CA THR A 161 23.19 1.67 -1.48
C THR A 161 22.86 1.16 -0.08
N PRO A 162 23.50 1.67 1.00
CA PRO A 162 23.17 1.29 2.36
C PRO A 162 21.66 1.44 2.66
N ILE A 163 21.09 0.41 3.28
CA ILE A 163 19.65 0.35 3.61
C ILE A 163 19.31 1.39 4.66
N TYR A 164 18.26 2.16 4.40
CA TYR A 164 17.68 3.08 5.38
C TYR A 164 16.79 2.31 6.36
N ARG A 165 17.24 2.17 7.61
CA ARG A 165 16.54 1.38 8.64
C ARG A 165 15.13 1.87 8.96
N PHE A 166 14.81 3.14 8.72
CA PHE A 166 13.48 3.70 8.95
C PHE A 166 12.42 3.26 7.93
N CYS A 167 12.84 2.67 6.80
CA CYS A 167 11.91 2.22 5.75
C CYS A 167 11.24 0.89 6.09
N GLY A 168 11.91 0.03 6.87
CA GLY A 168 11.32 -1.21 7.35
C GLY A 168 10.53 -0.98 8.64
N ARG A 169 9.22 -1.14 8.59
CA ARG A 169 8.29 -0.81 9.68
C ARG A 169 7.34 -1.95 9.96
N ASN A 170 7.05 -2.13 11.25
CA ASN A 170 5.97 -2.99 11.71
C ASN A 170 4.92 -2.13 12.40
N ARG A 171 3.65 -2.44 12.22
CA ARG A 171 2.56 -1.81 12.95
C ARG A 171 1.66 -2.87 13.53
N ILE A 172 1.34 -2.72 14.80
CA ILE A 172 0.33 -3.52 15.49
C ILE A 172 -0.81 -2.59 15.86
N ALA A 173 -2.04 -3.00 15.59
CA ALA A 173 -3.23 -2.25 15.94
C ALA A 173 -4.28 -3.16 16.56
N ALA A 174 -5.09 -2.58 17.44
CA ALA A 174 -6.31 -3.19 17.95
C ALA A 174 -7.40 -2.13 18.06
N GLY A 175 -8.64 -2.51 17.83
CA GLY A 175 -9.72 -1.55 17.82
C GLY A 175 -11.10 -2.14 17.81
N LEU A 176 -12.07 -1.24 17.72
CA LEU A 176 -13.50 -1.52 17.74
C LEU A 176 -14.19 -0.85 16.56
N ASN A 177 -15.09 -1.57 15.90
CA ASN A 177 -15.99 -1.03 14.89
C ASN A 177 -17.42 -1.30 15.33
N TYR A 178 -18.13 -0.28 15.82
CA TYR A 178 -19.52 -0.37 16.28
C TYR A 178 -20.47 0.10 15.19
N TYR A 179 -21.39 -0.74 14.80
CA TYR A 179 -22.48 -0.47 13.87
C TYR A 179 -23.79 -0.36 14.65
N PRO A 180 -24.25 0.84 15.04
CA PRO A 180 -25.57 1.04 15.65
C PRO A 180 -26.70 0.71 14.67
N ILE A 181 -26.49 0.97 13.39
CA ILE A 181 -27.33 0.60 12.25
C ILE A 181 -26.43 0.16 11.10
N HIS A 182 -27.00 -0.46 10.07
CA HIS A 182 -26.25 -1.04 8.94
C HIS A 182 -25.29 -0.05 8.26
N ASP A 183 -25.71 1.20 8.08
CA ASP A 183 -25.02 2.19 7.25
C ASP A 183 -24.08 3.12 8.03
N ILE A 184 -24.08 3.05 9.36
CA ILE A 184 -23.23 3.89 10.21
C ILE A 184 -22.25 3.02 10.97
N VAL A 185 -20.97 3.40 10.98
CA VAL A 185 -19.96 2.79 11.83
C VAL A 185 -19.22 3.85 12.63
N VAL A 186 -19.10 3.63 13.93
CA VAL A 186 -18.21 4.34 14.83
C VAL A 186 -16.97 3.48 15.04
N LYS A 187 -15.79 4.06 14.81
CA LYS A 187 -14.51 3.35 14.85
C LYS A 187 -13.61 3.93 15.93
N GLY A 188 -12.93 3.07 16.66
CA GLY A 188 -11.84 3.43 17.55
C GLY A 188 -10.69 2.45 17.37
N GLU A 189 -9.47 2.96 17.20
CA GLU A 189 -8.26 2.15 17.01
C GLU A 189 -7.12 2.73 17.83
N TYR A 190 -6.38 1.87 18.50
CA TYR A 190 -5.05 2.15 18.99
C TYR A 190 -4.06 1.37 18.14
N SER A 191 -2.99 2.04 17.69
CA SER A 191 -1.93 1.39 16.95
C SER A 191 -0.55 1.85 17.43
N ILE A 192 0.45 1.00 17.23
CA ILE A 192 1.84 1.31 17.49
C ILE A 192 2.70 0.90 16.29
N GLY A 193 3.37 1.87 15.70
CA GLY A 193 4.43 1.64 14.73
C GLY A 193 5.74 1.30 15.47
N LEU A 194 6.26 0.08 15.23
CA LEU A 194 7.51 -0.38 15.80
C LEU A 194 8.64 -0.04 14.85
N MET A 195 9.54 0.81 15.29
CA MET A 195 10.67 1.30 14.51
C MET A 195 11.96 0.58 14.89
N ARG A 196 12.87 0.42 13.92
CA ARG A 196 14.22 -0.07 14.20
C ARG A 196 15.07 1.03 14.84
N SER A 197 15.89 0.65 15.84
CA SER A 197 16.87 1.58 16.44
C SER A 197 17.70 2.31 15.36
N PRO A 198 17.94 3.63 15.49
CA PRO A 198 17.72 4.50 16.66
C PRO A 198 16.37 5.23 16.72
N TYR A 199 15.40 4.84 15.92
CA TYR A 199 14.11 5.56 15.81
C TYR A 199 13.15 5.16 16.93
N ASN A 200 12.31 6.10 17.36
CA ASN A 200 11.30 5.87 18.38
C ASN A 200 10.04 5.23 17.78
N ASN A 201 9.35 4.43 18.58
CA ASN A 201 8.04 3.89 18.20
C ASN A 201 7.00 5.01 18.05
N GLU A 202 6.03 4.79 17.16
CA GLU A 202 4.98 5.75 16.80
C GLU A 202 3.61 5.27 17.29
N PRO A 203 3.21 5.55 18.55
CA PRO A 203 1.86 5.25 19.03
C PRO A 203 0.84 6.22 18.41
N SER A 204 -0.37 5.74 18.14
CA SER A 204 -1.45 6.53 17.57
C SER A 204 -2.80 6.06 18.10
N ILE A 205 -3.71 6.99 18.36
CA ILE A 205 -5.12 6.75 18.63
C ILE A 205 -5.93 7.40 17.52
N SER A 206 -6.86 6.66 16.96
CA SER A 206 -7.76 7.13 15.91
C SER A 206 -9.21 6.88 16.30
N VAL A 207 -10.06 7.87 16.12
CA VAL A 207 -11.51 7.75 16.30
C VAL A 207 -12.18 8.36 15.07
N GLY A 208 -13.21 7.69 14.56
CA GLY A 208 -13.91 8.16 13.38
C GLY A 208 -15.35 7.65 13.30
N VAL A 209 -16.15 8.34 12.52
CA VAL A 209 -17.50 7.93 12.15
C VAL A 209 -17.57 7.89 10.63
N ALA A 210 -18.12 6.82 10.08
CA ALA A 210 -18.34 6.71 8.66
C ALA A 210 -19.80 6.33 8.38
N TYR A 211 -20.33 6.91 7.29
CA TYR A 211 -21.64 6.57 6.73
C TYR A 211 -21.46 5.95 5.35
N ALA A 212 -22.09 4.83 5.12
CA ALA A 212 -21.99 4.06 3.87
C ALA A 212 -23.38 3.88 3.23
N GLY A 213 -24.11 4.97 3.03
CA GLY A 213 -25.43 4.99 2.41
C GLY A 213 -25.55 6.06 1.33
N LEU A 214 -26.66 6.07 0.59
CA LEU A 214 -26.97 7.15 -0.36
C LEU A 214 -27.67 8.28 0.40
N PHE A 215 -27.21 9.51 0.23
CA PHE A 215 -27.84 10.71 0.80
C PHE A 215 -29.11 11.14 0.02
N THR A 216 -29.31 10.59 -1.17
CA THR A 216 -30.50 10.84 -1.99
C THR A 216 -31.30 9.56 -2.19
N LYS A 217 -32.59 9.61 -1.86
CA LYS A 217 -33.60 8.64 -2.30
C LYS A 217 -34.18 9.08 -3.61
#